data_adf624ebb632a35c44ab933a4a255c44
#
_entry.id   adf624ebb632a35c44ab933a4a255c44
#
_cell.length_a   1.000
_cell.length_b   1.000
_cell.length_c   1.000
_cell.angle_alpha   90.00
_cell.angle_beta   90.00
_cell.angle_gamma   90.00
#
_symmetry.space_group_name_H-M   'P 1'
#
loop_
_entity.id
_entity.type
_entity.pdbx_description
1 polymer ?
#
loop_
_entity_poly.entity_id
_entity_poly.type
_entity_poly.pdbx_seq_one_letter_code
_entity_poly.pdbx_strand_id
1 'polypeptide(L)'
;GVPAEPAFPAAGRGGGDMKRLPVPFIGQGQDLPTGCESVSAAMVLQYLGFSVTAEEFAREWLPRGRFYRDENGVRHGPDPRRAFVGDPHDPEVLGCWASAVQTGLSRFLAAKSRDGAGTYRVKNETGAELGYLCRRYIDRDLPVLLWVSIDLRPTVNGPWYRLEPGGEPFMWISNEHCVVLAGYDREHYICCDPWKDRGMAAWPRETVWQRHRELGMQAVALEGPV
;
A
#
# COMPACT_ATOMS: atom_id res chain seq x y z
N GLY A 1 5.19 -22.87 15.60
CA GLY A 1 4.66 -22.93 14.23
C GLY A 1 4.06 -21.58 13.84
N VAL A 2 4.19 -21.20 12.56
CA VAL A 2 3.55 -20.00 12.05
C VAL A 2 2.03 -20.23 12.10
N PRO A 3 1.22 -19.30 12.68
CA PRO A 3 -0.22 -19.45 12.69
C PRO A 3 -0.76 -19.46 11.24
N ALA A 4 -1.79 -20.26 10.98
CA ALA A 4 -2.46 -20.28 9.70
C ALA A 4 -3.40 -19.07 9.56
N GLU A 5 -3.69 -18.66 8.32
CA GLU A 5 -4.70 -17.64 8.06
C GLU A 5 -6.04 -18.08 8.67
N PRO A 6 -6.75 -17.19 9.38
CA PRO A 6 -8.10 -17.49 9.88
C PRO A 6 -9.02 -17.93 8.75
N ALA A 7 -9.87 -18.93 9.02
CA ALA A 7 -10.81 -19.43 8.03
C ALA A 7 -11.67 -18.29 7.45
N PHE A 8 -11.73 -18.21 6.14
CA PHE A 8 -12.63 -17.29 5.46
C PHE A 8 -14.05 -17.76 5.72
N PRO A 9 -14.95 -16.92 6.27
CA PRO A 9 -16.34 -17.34 6.43
C PRO A 9 -16.88 -17.76 5.07
N ALA A 10 -17.60 -18.88 5.05
CA ALA A 10 -18.23 -19.35 3.83
C ALA A 10 -19.02 -18.20 3.18
N ALA A 11 -18.78 -17.94 1.90
CA ALA A 11 -19.56 -16.99 1.14
C ALA A 11 -21.04 -17.36 1.27
N GLY A 12 -21.87 -16.40 1.66
CA GLY A 12 -23.33 -16.61 1.64
C GLY A 12 -23.72 -17.14 0.28
N ARG A 13 -24.69 -18.04 0.26
CA ARG A 13 -25.20 -18.73 -0.95
C ARG A 13 -25.54 -17.75 -2.08
N GLY A 14 -24.56 -17.45 -2.90
CA GLY A 14 -24.70 -16.63 -4.08
C GLY A 14 -23.44 -16.84 -4.93
N GLY A 15 -23.56 -17.74 -5.91
CA GLY A 15 -22.45 -18.27 -6.68
C GLY A 15 -21.55 -17.24 -7.31
N GLY A 16 -20.35 -17.17 -6.81
CA GLY A 16 -19.26 -16.44 -7.38
C GLY A 16 -17.98 -16.84 -6.67
N ASP A 17 -17.32 -17.86 -7.17
CA ASP A 17 -16.07 -18.37 -6.58
C ASP A 17 -14.89 -17.40 -6.74
N MET A 18 -15.10 -16.24 -7.43
CA MET A 18 -14.04 -15.28 -7.71
C MET A 18 -14.58 -13.85 -7.79
N LYS A 19 -13.93 -12.92 -7.09
CA LYS A 19 -14.12 -11.48 -7.25
C LYS A 19 -12.83 -10.87 -7.77
N ARG A 20 -12.96 -10.03 -8.80
CA ARG A 20 -11.80 -9.31 -9.37
C ARG A 20 -12.23 -7.94 -9.86
N LEU A 21 -11.70 -6.91 -9.27
CA LEU A 21 -11.95 -5.52 -9.66
C LEU A 21 -11.02 -5.11 -10.81
N PRO A 22 -11.53 -4.38 -11.82
CA PRO A 22 -10.72 -3.95 -12.97
C PRO A 22 -9.86 -2.72 -12.62
N VAL A 23 -8.95 -2.86 -11.68
CA VAL A 23 -8.04 -1.79 -11.31
C VAL A 23 -7.08 -1.52 -12.48
N PRO A 24 -6.96 -0.26 -12.95
CA PRO A 24 -6.04 0.06 -14.04
C PRO A 24 -4.61 -0.13 -13.56
N PHE A 25 -3.80 -0.79 -14.39
CA PHE A 25 -2.39 -1.02 -14.08
C PHE A 25 -1.55 0.23 -14.34
N ILE A 26 -0.71 0.57 -13.37
CA ILE A 26 0.36 1.55 -13.51
C ILE A 26 1.65 0.86 -13.07
N GLY A 27 2.64 0.80 -13.95
CA GLY A 27 3.96 0.27 -13.61
C GLY A 27 4.77 1.27 -12.81
N GLN A 28 5.52 0.78 -11.85
CA GLN A 28 6.43 1.60 -11.05
C GLN A 28 7.58 2.16 -11.90
N GLY A 29 8.09 1.35 -12.83
CA GLY A 29 9.09 1.74 -13.84
C GLY A 29 10.40 2.23 -13.23
N GLN A 30 11.14 2.97 -14.07
CA GLN A 30 12.41 3.59 -13.68
C GLN A 30 12.23 4.98 -13.08
N ASP A 31 11.07 5.60 -13.30
CA ASP A 31 10.81 6.97 -12.84
C ASP A 31 10.53 7.04 -11.35
N LEU A 32 9.88 6.01 -10.81
CA LEU A 32 9.56 5.92 -9.38
C LEU A 32 10.05 4.57 -8.81
N PRO A 33 11.36 4.33 -8.79
CA PRO A 33 11.91 3.02 -8.43
C PRO A 33 11.58 2.56 -7.01
N THR A 34 11.33 3.50 -6.10
CA THR A 34 10.90 3.22 -4.72
C THR A 34 9.49 3.71 -4.42
N GLY A 35 8.73 4.09 -5.46
CA GLY A 35 7.43 4.74 -5.34
C GLY A 35 6.21 3.82 -5.36
N CYS A 36 6.31 2.57 -4.93
CA CYS A 36 5.19 1.62 -4.97
C CYS A 36 3.93 2.13 -4.26
N GLU A 37 4.08 2.86 -3.17
CA GLU A 37 2.95 3.45 -2.42
C GLU A 37 2.22 4.52 -3.24
N SER A 38 2.98 5.39 -3.91
CA SER A 38 2.40 6.43 -4.78
C SER A 38 1.75 5.84 -6.02
N VAL A 39 2.38 4.84 -6.62
CA VAL A 39 1.83 4.14 -7.79
C VAL A 39 0.54 3.40 -7.43
N SER A 40 0.55 2.66 -6.33
CA SER A 40 -0.64 1.94 -5.86
C SER A 40 -1.77 2.89 -5.44
N ALA A 41 -1.46 4.01 -4.80
CA ALA A 41 -2.44 5.05 -4.50
C ALA A 41 -3.06 5.64 -5.77
N ALA A 42 -2.26 5.94 -6.79
CA ALA A 42 -2.75 6.43 -8.07
C ALA A 42 -3.65 5.40 -8.78
N MET A 43 -3.31 4.12 -8.73
CA MET A 43 -4.15 3.07 -9.30
C MET A 43 -5.55 3.02 -8.63
N VAL A 44 -5.61 3.10 -7.30
CA VAL A 44 -6.88 3.15 -6.57
C VAL A 44 -7.68 4.40 -6.92
N LEU A 45 -7.04 5.57 -6.95
CA LEU A 45 -7.71 6.82 -7.28
C LEU A 45 -8.23 6.83 -8.72
N GLN A 46 -7.45 6.35 -9.68
CA GLN A 46 -7.91 6.23 -11.08
C GLN A 46 -9.07 5.25 -11.21
N TYR A 47 -9.03 4.12 -10.49
CA TYR A 47 -10.16 3.18 -10.45
C TYR A 47 -11.45 3.86 -9.97
N LEU A 48 -11.37 4.76 -9.00
CA LEU A 48 -12.49 5.52 -8.48
C LEU A 48 -12.90 6.71 -9.36
N GLY A 49 -12.22 6.93 -10.48
CA GLY A 49 -12.57 7.97 -11.46
C GLY A 49 -11.84 9.30 -11.30
N PHE A 50 -10.87 9.39 -10.41
CA PHE A 50 -10.05 10.59 -10.28
C PHE A 50 -8.97 10.66 -11.35
N SER A 51 -8.70 11.88 -11.84
CA SER A 51 -7.58 12.14 -12.75
C SER A 51 -6.34 12.50 -11.94
N VAL A 52 -5.41 11.58 -11.85
CA VAL A 52 -4.16 11.75 -11.10
C VAL A 52 -3.10 10.78 -11.64
N THR A 53 -1.85 11.23 -11.71
CA THR A 53 -0.71 10.36 -12.04
C THR A 53 0.01 9.93 -10.76
N ALA A 54 0.78 8.86 -10.85
CA ALA A 54 1.65 8.43 -9.75
C ALA A 54 2.68 9.51 -9.41
N GLU A 55 3.22 10.19 -10.42
CA GLU A 55 4.17 11.29 -10.26
C GLU A 55 3.54 12.47 -9.49
N GLU A 56 2.32 12.86 -9.86
CA GLU A 56 1.59 13.91 -9.14
C GLU A 56 1.36 13.51 -7.67
N PHE A 57 0.93 12.28 -7.42
CA PHE A 57 0.69 11.82 -6.05
C PHE A 57 1.99 11.83 -5.22
N ALA A 58 3.08 11.34 -5.77
CA ALA A 58 4.38 11.32 -5.11
C ALA A 58 4.90 12.72 -4.77
N ARG A 59 4.72 13.66 -5.70
CA ARG A 59 5.28 15.02 -5.58
C ARG A 59 4.43 15.94 -4.73
N GLU A 60 3.12 15.92 -4.94
CA GLU A 60 2.23 16.96 -4.42
C GLU A 60 1.45 16.55 -3.17
N TRP A 61 1.17 15.26 -3.02
CA TRP A 61 0.24 14.79 -1.99
C TRP A 61 0.88 13.95 -0.90
N LEU A 62 1.78 13.06 -1.24
CA LEU A 62 2.45 12.20 -0.25
C LEU A 62 3.42 13.02 0.59
N PRO A 63 3.26 13.08 1.93
CA PRO A 63 4.27 13.70 2.77
C PRO A 63 5.58 12.93 2.66
N ARG A 64 6.70 13.65 2.61
CA ARG A 64 8.03 13.05 2.53
C ARG A 64 9.04 13.83 3.34
N GLY A 65 10.07 13.14 3.80
CA GLY A 65 11.18 13.72 4.51
C GLY A 65 12.51 13.21 3.97
N ARG A 66 13.55 13.98 4.19
CA ARG A 66 14.89 13.68 3.68
C ARG A 66 15.46 12.43 4.36
N PHE A 67 16.05 11.54 3.56
CA PHE A 67 16.83 10.40 4.01
C PHE A 67 18.30 10.65 3.66
N TYR A 68 19.18 10.68 4.65
CA TYR A 68 20.56 11.10 4.45
C TYR A 68 21.50 10.47 5.48
N ARG A 69 22.80 10.52 5.19
CA ARG A 69 23.86 10.21 6.14
C ARG A 69 24.47 11.49 6.69
N ASP A 70 24.76 11.51 7.99
CA ASP A 70 25.52 12.58 8.60
C ASP A 70 27.03 12.42 8.37
N GLU A 71 27.83 13.33 8.92
CA GLU A 71 29.30 13.32 8.81
C GLU A 71 29.94 12.07 9.41
N ASN A 72 29.26 11.38 10.32
CA ASN A 72 29.71 10.13 10.94
C ASN A 72 29.19 8.89 10.21
N GLY A 73 28.48 9.06 9.09
CA GLY A 73 27.92 7.97 8.31
C GLY A 73 26.62 7.39 8.88
N VAL A 74 26.04 8.01 9.89
CA VAL A 74 24.78 7.58 10.49
C VAL A 74 23.61 8.04 9.61
N ARG A 75 22.70 7.11 9.31
CA ARG A 75 21.50 7.40 8.54
C ARG A 75 20.45 8.08 9.39
N HIS A 76 19.78 9.09 8.79
CA HIS A 76 18.68 9.84 9.39
C HIS A 76 17.52 9.93 8.41
N GLY A 77 16.30 9.94 8.93
CA GLY A 77 15.09 10.10 8.12
C GLY A 77 13.85 10.30 8.97
N PRO A 78 12.73 10.63 8.33
CA PRO A 78 11.46 10.80 9.03
C PRO A 78 10.93 9.46 9.54
N ASP A 79 9.96 9.53 10.45
CA ASP A 79 9.16 8.39 10.83
C ASP A 79 8.31 7.95 9.62
N PRO A 80 8.43 6.69 9.16
CA PRO A 80 7.71 6.23 7.97
C PRO A 80 6.19 6.15 8.16
N ARG A 81 5.72 6.26 9.40
CA ARG A 81 4.29 6.41 9.72
C ARG A 81 3.76 7.79 9.39
N ARG A 82 4.65 8.79 9.28
CA ARG A 82 4.29 10.19 9.05
C ARG A 82 4.64 10.68 7.66
N ALA A 83 5.70 10.15 7.07
CA ALA A 83 6.20 10.61 5.78
C ALA A 83 6.97 9.51 5.06
N PHE A 84 7.00 9.59 3.74
CA PHE A 84 7.88 8.79 2.90
C PHE A 84 9.35 9.12 3.23
N VAL A 85 10.16 8.09 3.43
CA VAL A 85 11.56 8.22 3.85
C VAL A 85 12.44 8.36 2.61
N GLY A 86 12.65 9.59 2.18
CA GLY A 86 13.44 9.97 1.00
C GLY A 86 12.59 10.50 -0.15
N ASP A 87 13.13 10.43 -1.34
CA ASP A 87 12.47 10.79 -2.59
C ASP A 87 12.15 9.52 -3.40
N PRO A 88 10.87 9.28 -3.79
CA PRO A 88 10.52 8.08 -4.58
C PRO A 88 11.25 7.92 -5.92
N HIS A 89 11.85 8.99 -6.44
CA HIS A 89 12.67 8.97 -7.65
C HIS A 89 14.07 8.37 -7.43
N ASP A 90 14.50 8.26 -6.17
CA ASP A 90 15.80 7.73 -5.81
C ASP A 90 15.68 6.22 -5.50
N PRO A 91 16.46 5.36 -6.17
CA PRO A 91 16.42 3.91 -5.93
C PRO A 91 17.01 3.47 -4.59
N GLU A 92 17.72 4.35 -3.88
CA GLU A 92 18.44 4.03 -2.65
C GLU A 92 17.74 4.54 -1.39
N VAL A 93 16.50 4.98 -1.49
CA VAL A 93 15.70 5.39 -0.35
C VAL A 93 14.76 4.28 0.12
N LEU A 94 13.91 4.59 1.08
CA LEU A 94 13.11 3.56 1.74
C LEU A 94 11.67 3.52 1.24
N GLY A 95 10.73 4.00 2.00
CA GLY A 95 9.30 3.96 1.70
C GLY A 95 8.49 4.59 2.81
N CYS A 96 7.23 4.19 2.96
CA CYS A 96 6.39 4.63 4.06
C CYS A 96 5.32 3.59 4.42
N TRP A 97 4.69 3.82 5.58
CA TRP A 97 3.60 3.00 6.07
C TRP A 97 2.21 3.60 5.74
N ALA A 98 1.19 2.85 6.07
CA ALA A 98 -0.20 3.16 5.77
C ALA A 98 -0.63 4.57 6.21
N SER A 99 -0.22 5.01 7.39
CA SER A 99 -0.64 6.32 7.92
C SER A 99 -0.07 7.50 7.13
N ALA A 100 1.11 7.38 6.54
CA ALA A 100 1.66 8.41 5.64
C ALA A 100 0.86 8.49 4.33
N VAL A 101 0.51 7.34 3.75
CA VAL A 101 -0.34 7.28 2.56
C VAL A 101 -1.75 7.80 2.87
N GLN A 102 -2.30 7.47 4.02
CA GLN A 102 -3.57 8.02 4.51
C GLN A 102 -3.55 9.55 4.51
N THR A 103 -2.48 10.16 5.00
CA THR A 103 -2.32 11.61 4.98
C THR A 103 -2.34 12.16 3.55
N GLY A 104 -1.59 11.54 2.64
CA GLY A 104 -1.55 11.95 1.23
C GLY A 104 -2.92 11.84 0.55
N LEU A 105 -3.61 10.73 0.74
CA LEU A 105 -4.95 10.50 0.19
C LEU A 105 -5.96 11.50 0.78
N SER A 106 -5.90 11.78 2.07
CA SER A 106 -6.80 12.75 2.72
C SER A 106 -6.60 14.16 2.15
N ARG A 107 -5.37 14.57 1.92
CA ARG A 107 -5.05 15.86 1.29
C ARG A 107 -5.58 15.93 -0.14
N PHE A 108 -5.37 14.87 -0.91
CA PHE A 108 -5.86 14.76 -2.28
C PHE A 108 -7.38 14.89 -2.33
N LEU A 109 -8.09 14.09 -1.53
CA LEU A 109 -9.56 14.10 -1.52
C LEU A 109 -10.13 15.43 -1.04
N ALA A 110 -9.50 16.08 -0.07
CA ALA A 110 -9.93 17.41 0.39
C ALA A 110 -9.83 18.46 -0.72
N ALA A 111 -8.81 18.38 -1.57
CA ALA A 111 -8.63 19.28 -2.71
C ALA A 111 -9.59 18.95 -3.86
N LYS A 112 -9.81 17.68 -4.17
CA LYS A 112 -10.60 17.23 -5.32
C LYS A 112 -12.10 17.10 -5.04
N SER A 113 -12.53 16.99 -3.80
CA SER A 113 -13.95 16.94 -3.43
C SER A 113 -14.75 18.18 -3.86
N ARG A 114 -14.05 19.27 -4.21
CA ARG A 114 -14.65 20.50 -4.73
C ARG A 114 -15.10 20.40 -6.18
N ASP A 115 -14.64 19.39 -6.92
CA ASP A 115 -14.87 19.25 -8.36
C ASP A 115 -16.03 18.29 -8.70
N GLY A 116 -16.87 17.93 -7.70
CA GLY A 116 -18.07 17.12 -7.93
C GLY A 116 -17.84 15.62 -8.11
N ALA A 117 -16.61 15.14 -7.97
CA ALA A 117 -16.36 13.71 -7.82
C ALA A 117 -16.96 13.22 -6.50
N GLY A 118 -17.47 11.98 -6.48
CA GLY A 118 -18.08 11.40 -5.29
C GLY A 118 -17.21 11.54 -4.05
N THR A 119 -17.85 11.68 -2.90
CA THR A 119 -17.14 11.86 -1.63
C THR A 119 -16.65 10.52 -1.09
N TYR A 120 -15.35 10.43 -0.84
CA TYR A 120 -14.71 9.25 -0.23
C TYR A 120 -14.06 9.61 1.09
N ARG A 121 -13.99 8.63 1.99
CA ARG A 121 -13.27 8.75 3.26
C ARG A 121 -12.09 7.79 3.26
N VAL A 122 -10.94 8.27 3.69
CA VAL A 122 -9.77 7.42 3.87
C VAL A 122 -9.90 6.64 5.17
N LYS A 123 -9.72 5.34 5.09
CA LYS A 123 -9.73 4.42 6.23
C LYS A 123 -8.38 3.75 6.36
N ASN A 124 -7.70 4.00 7.46
CA ASN A 124 -6.52 3.23 7.83
C ASN A 124 -6.99 1.93 8.50
N GLU A 125 -6.88 0.83 7.75
CA GLU A 125 -7.33 -0.50 8.19
C GLU A 125 -6.16 -1.36 8.69
N THR A 126 -5.05 -0.74 9.05
CA THR A 126 -3.89 -1.45 9.58
C THR A 126 -4.30 -2.31 10.79
N GLY A 127 -3.93 -3.59 10.76
CA GLY A 127 -4.31 -4.57 11.76
C GLY A 127 -5.55 -5.40 11.41
N ALA A 128 -6.28 -5.05 10.36
CA ALA A 128 -7.45 -5.81 9.91
C ALA A 128 -7.04 -7.09 9.18
N GLU A 129 -7.79 -8.16 9.40
CA GLU A 129 -7.62 -9.42 8.70
C GLU A 129 -8.02 -9.29 7.21
N LEU A 130 -7.33 -10.02 6.33
CA LEU A 130 -7.59 -9.98 4.89
C LEU A 130 -9.04 -10.35 4.55
N GLY A 131 -9.60 -11.33 5.24
CA GLY A 131 -11.00 -11.70 5.08
C GLY A 131 -11.97 -10.56 5.38
N TYR A 132 -11.68 -9.76 6.40
CA TYR A 132 -12.46 -8.57 6.71
C TYR A 132 -12.34 -7.53 5.58
N LEU A 133 -11.12 -7.28 5.11
CA LEU A 133 -10.89 -6.32 4.01
C LEU A 133 -11.64 -6.73 2.74
N CYS A 134 -11.66 -8.02 2.41
CA CYS A 134 -12.41 -8.53 1.26
C CYS A 134 -13.91 -8.28 1.42
N ARG A 135 -14.50 -8.61 2.56
CA ARG A 135 -15.94 -8.40 2.79
C ARG A 135 -16.32 -6.92 2.87
N ARG A 136 -15.47 -6.14 3.54
CA ARG A 136 -15.76 -4.73 3.79
C ARG A 136 -15.58 -3.86 2.55
N TYR A 137 -14.62 -4.21 1.71
CA TYR A 137 -14.21 -3.37 0.57
C TYR A 137 -14.34 -4.06 -0.77
N ILE A 138 -13.67 -5.17 -1.00
CA ILE A 138 -13.66 -5.84 -2.31
C ILE A 138 -15.07 -6.24 -2.75
N ASP A 139 -15.89 -6.80 -1.86
CA ASP A 139 -17.28 -7.19 -2.15
C ASP A 139 -18.18 -5.99 -2.47
N ARG A 140 -17.73 -4.79 -2.15
CA ARG A 140 -18.40 -3.51 -2.46
C ARG A 140 -17.73 -2.75 -3.60
N ASP A 141 -16.93 -3.43 -4.39
CA ASP A 141 -16.20 -2.87 -5.53
C ASP A 141 -15.17 -1.78 -5.15
N LEU A 142 -14.58 -1.89 -3.97
CA LEU A 142 -13.56 -0.97 -3.46
C LEU A 142 -12.24 -1.70 -3.28
N PRO A 143 -11.18 -1.34 -4.02
CA PRO A 143 -9.85 -1.92 -3.84
C PRO A 143 -9.16 -1.40 -2.58
N VAL A 144 -8.16 -2.15 -2.10
CA VAL A 144 -7.46 -1.83 -0.85
C VAL A 144 -5.96 -1.76 -1.12
N LEU A 145 -5.30 -0.70 -0.64
CA LEU A 145 -3.84 -0.62 -0.59
C LEU A 145 -3.33 -1.57 0.49
N LEU A 146 -2.42 -2.45 0.12
CA LEU A 146 -1.95 -3.54 0.97
C LEU A 146 -0.43 -3.62 0.96
N TRP A 147 0.17 -3.68 2.15
CA TRP A 147 1.60 -3.88 2.28
C TRP A 147 1.92 -5.37 2.36
N VAL A 148 2.86 -5.77 1.54
CA VAL A 148 3.45 -7.11 1.45
C VAL A 148 4.94 -6.96 1.20
N SER A 149 5.66 -8.03 0.93
CA SER A 149 7.06 -7.96 0.50
C SER A 149 7.18 -8.07 -1.02
N ILE A 150 8.26 -7.55 -1.58
CA ILE A 150 8.58 -7.71 -3.02
C ILE A 150 8.67 -9.20 -3.36
N ASP A 151 7.95 -9.59 -4.42
CA ASP A 151 7.84 -10.97 -4.91
C ASP A 151 7.36 -11.97 -3.82
N LEU A 152 6.70 -11.48 -2.77
CA LEU A 152 6.26 -12.28 -1.62
C LEU A 152 7.39 -13.09 -0.95
N ARG A 153 8.62 -12.61 -1.05
CA ARG A 153 9.76 -13.23 -0.38
C ARG A 153 9.72 -12.97 1.13
N PRO A 154 10.35 -13.82 1.93
CA PRO A 154 10.52 -13.54 3.35
C PRO A 154 11.09 -12.14 3.59
N THR A 155 10.60 -11.45 4.61
CA THR A 155 11.04 -10.09 4.92
C THR A 155 12.50 -10.05 5.33
N VAL A 156 13.19 -8.97 4.95
CA VAL A 156 14.59 -8.72 5.26
C VAL A 156 14.69 -7.45 6.11
N ASN A 157 15.24 -7.58 7.31
CA ASN A 157 15.41 -6.46 8.22
C ASN A 157 16.55 -5.54 7.78
N GLY A 158 16.32 -4.24 7.91
CA GLY A 158 17.29 -3.18 7.61
C GLY A 158 16.86 -2.28 6.45
N PRO A 159 17.60 -1.18 6.24
CA PRO A 159 18.65 -0.67 7.13
C PRO A 159 18.10 -0.10 8.42
N TRP A 160 18.99 0.09 9.40
CA TRP A 160 18.73 0.90 10.58
C TRP A 160 18.99 2.37 10.25
N TYR A 161 18.16 3.25 10.81
CA TYR A 161 18.38 4.69 10.73
C TYR A 161 17.80 5.39 11.97
N ARG A 162 18.16 6.65 12.16
CA ARG A 162 17.66 7.48 13.24
C ARG A 162 16.45 8.28 12.79
N LEU A 163 15.37 8.21 13.55
CA LEU A 163 14.19 9.02 13.29
C LEU A 163 14.45 10.51 13.56
N GLU A 164 13.87 11.38 12.76
CA GLU A 164 13.88 12.82 12.94
C GLU A 164 12.46 13.37 13.13
N PRO A 165 12.23 14.27 14.09
CA PRO A 165 13.10 14.57 15.25
C PRO A 165 13.12 13.40 16.23
N GLY A 166 13.93 13.45 17.25
CA GLY A 166 13.91 12.47 18.34
C GLY A 166 15.13 11.59 18.43
N GLY A 167 15.62 11.11 17.28
CA GLY A 167 16.87 10.34 17.21
C GLY A 167 16.75 8.86 17.59
N GLU A 168 15.53 8.33 17.80
CA GLU A 168 15.35 6.91 18.12
C GLU A 168 15.80 6.04 16.93
N PRO A 169 16.43 4.90 17.21
CA PRO A 169 16.75 3.95 16.15
C PRO A 169 15.49 3.31 15.60
N PHE A 170 15.41 3.19 14.28
CA PHE A 170 14.32 2.53 13.58
C PHE A 170 14.87 1.52 12.60
N MET A 171 14.30 0.32 12.61
CA MET A 171 14.66 -0.72 11.66
C MET A 171 13.62 -0.78 10.54
N TRP A 172 14.08 -0.55 9.32
CA TRP A 172 13.27 -0.71 8.12
C TRP A 172 13.19 -2.18 7.70
N ILE A 173 12.24 -2.50 6.86
CA ILE A 173 12.14 -3.78 6.16
C ILE A 173 12.51 -3.53 4.69
N SER A 174 13.69 -3.97 4.27
CA SER A 174 14.29 -3.55 3.00
C SER A 174 13.51 -3.99 1.76
N ASN A 175 12.76 -5.08 1.83
CA ASN A 175 11.89 -5.54 0.76
C ASN A 175 10.40 -5.23 1.00
N GLU A 176 10.12 -4.15 1.74
CA GLU A 176 8.79 -3.60 1.86
C GLU A 176 8.20 -3.31 0.47
N HIS A 177 6.91 -3.52 0.32
CA HIS A 177 6.22 -3.29 -0.94
C HIS A 177 4.75 -2.98 -0.70
N CYS A 178 4.17 -2.13 -1.56
CA CYS A 178 2.76 -1.80 -1.53
C CYS A 178 2.13 -2.19 -2.87
N VAL A 179 1.02 -2.93 -2.78
CA VAL A 179 0.23 -3.37 -3.92
C VAL A 179 -1.23 -2.97 -3.74
N VAL A 180 -2.05 -3.20 -4.76
CA VAL A 180 -3.50 -3.02 -4.65
C VAL A 180 -4.18 -4.38 -4.57
N LEU A 181 -4.81 -4.67 -3.43
CA LEU A 181 -5.69 -5.83 -3.31
C LEU A 181 -6.95 -5.53 -4.14
N ALA A 182 -7.18 -6.33 -5.19
CA ALA A 182 -8.24 -6.13 -6.17
C ALA A 182 -9.24 -7.28 -6.25
N GLY A 183 -8.97 -8.38 -5.55
CA GLY A 183 -9.87 -9.52 -5.62
C GLY A 183 -9.39 -10.72 -4.82
N TYR A 184 -10.16 -11.79 -4.91
CA TYR A 184 -9.86 -13.06 -4.25
C TYR A 184 -10.66 -14.21 -4.86
N ASP A 185 -10.17 -15.41 -4.67
CA ASP A 185 -10.92 -16.66 -4.82
C ASP A 185 -10.68 -17.56 -3.60
N ARG A 186 -11.00 -18.83 -3.69
CA ARG A 186 -10.81 -19.78 -2.58
C ARG A 186 -9.36 -19.99 -2.19
N GLU A 187 -8.45 -19.87 -3.14
CA GLU A 187 -7.05 -20.23 -2.98
C GLU A 187 -6.10 -19.04 -3.10
N HIS A 188 -6.59 -17.91 -3.68
CA HIS A 188 -5.75 -16.77 -4.02
C HIS A 188 -6.30 -15.44 -3.50
N TYR A 189 -5.39 -14.51 -3.20
CA TYR A 189 -5.66 -13.08 -3.28
C TYR A 189 -5.16 -12.56 -4.63
N ILE A 190 -5.95 -11.69 -5.24
CA ILE A 190 -5.63 -11.08 -6.54
C ILE A 190 -5.19 -9.66 -6.27
N CYS A 191 -3.95 -9.35 -6.61
CA CYS A 191 -3.34 -8.05 -6.37
C CYS A 191 -2.83 -7.44 -7.67
N CYS A 192 -3.02 -6.13 -7.83
CA CYS A 192 -2.36 -5.37 -8.88
C CYS A 192 -1.02 -4.89 -8.35
N ASP A 193 0.06 -5.43 -8.93
CA ASP A 193 1.42 -5.20 -8.46
C ASP A 193 2.17 -4.29 -9.43
N PRO A 194 2.62 -3.10 -8.98
CA PRO A 194 3.36 -2.17 -9.82
C PRO A 194 4.79 -2.60 -10.14
N TRP A 195 5.31 -3.63 -9.46
CA TRP A 195 6.70 -4.05 -9.58
C TRP A 195 6.96 -4.77 -10.90
N LYS A 196 7.96 -4.30 -11.67
CA LYS A 196 8.42 -4.94 -12.92
C LYS A 196 7.29 -5.28 -13.89
N ASP A 197 6.34 -4.36 -14.06
CA ASP A 197 5.21 -4.52 -14.97
C ASP A 197 4.38 -5.79 -14.73
N ARG A 198 4.33 -6.28 -13.49
CA ARG A 198 3.62 -7.51 -13.16
C ARG A 198 2.12 -7.41 -13.40
N GLY A 199 1.49 -6.30 -13.00
CA GLY A 199 0.05 -6.14 -13.11
C GLY A 199 -0.72 -7.06 -12.19
N MET A 200 -1.86 -7.57 -12.66
CA MET A 200 -2.71 -8.49 -11.89
C MET A 200 -2.03 -9.83 -11.69
N ALA A 201 -1.86 -10.20 -10.42
CA ALA A 201 -1.29 -11.47 -10.02
C ALA A 201 -2.22 -12.18 -9.04
N ALA A 202 -2.45 -13.47 -9.27
CA ALA A 202 -3.15 -14.34 -8.33
C ALA A 202 -2.11 -15.04 -7.47
N TRP A 203 -2.06 -14.70 -6.19
CA TRP A 203 -1.07 -15.22 -5.26
C TRP A 203 -1.71 -16.16 -4.22
N PRO A 204 -1.02 -17.22 -3.80
CA PRO A 204 -1.53 -18.11 -2.75
C PRO A 204 -1.90 -17.32 -1.50
N ARG A 205 -3.11 -17.53 -0.98
CA ARG A 205 -3.65 -16.78 0.17
C ARG A 205 -2.75 -16.86 1.39
N GLU A 206 -2.26 -18.05 1.70
CA GLU A 206 -1.40 -18.26 2.85
C GLU A 206 -0.11 -17.43 2.78
N THR A 207 0.50 -17.37 1.60
CA THR A 207 1.74 -16.58 1.39
C THR A 207 1.48 -15.09 1.55
N VAL A 208 0.41 -14.57 0.93
CA VAL A 208 0.04 -13.15 1.07
C VAL A 208 -0.23 -12.82 2.53
N TRP A 209 -0.97 -13.67 3.23
CA TRP A 209 -1.31 -13.48 4.63
C TRP A 209 -0.06 -13.43 5.52
N GLN A 210 0.91 -14.34 5.32
CA GLN A 210 2.16 -14.34 6.07
C GLN A 210 2.97 -13.06 5.82
N ARG A 211 3.16 -12.68 4.56
CA ARG A 211 3.95 -11.49 4.21
C ARG A 211 3.28 -10.22 4.71
N HIS A 212 1.97 -10.12 4.57
CA HIS A 212 1.21 -9.00 5.08
C HIS A 212 1.36 -8.85 6.60
N ARG A 213 1.31 -9.93 7.36
CA ARG A 213 1.57 -9.90 8.81
C ARG A 213 2.97 -9.43 9.13
N GLU A 214 3.97 -9.90 8.41
CA GLU A 214 5.36 -9.47 8.60
C GLU A 214 5.57 -7.98 8.32
N LEU A 215 4.74 -7.39 7.46
CA LEU A 215 4.72 -5.95 7.19
C LEU A 215 3.77 -5.18 8.13
N GLY A 216 3.38 -5.76 9.25
CA GLY A 216 2.56 -5.09 10.27
C GLY A 216 1.08 -4.97 9.91
N MET A 217 0.58 -5.80 8.98
CA MET A 217 -0.82 -5.77 8.52
C MET A 217 -1.26 -4.38 8.04
N GLN A 218 -0.36 -3.66 7.39
CA GLN A 218 -0.60 -2.30 6.90
C GLN A 218 -1.60 -2.32 5.75
N ALA A 219 -2.64 -1.51 5.84
CA ALA A 219 -3.68 -1.39 4.82
C ALA A 219 -4.39 -0.04 4.87
N VAL A 220 -4.76 0.46 3.69
CA VAL A 220 -5.54 1.69 3.54
C VAL A 220 -6.61 1.48 2.48
N ALA A 221 -7.83 1.93 2.75
CA ALA A 221 -8.93 1.89 1.80
C ALA A 221 -9.65 3.23 1.71
N LEU A 222 -10.37 3.42 0.62
CA LEU A 222 -11.27 4.55 0.41
C LEU A 222 -12.71 4.05 0.49
N GLU A 223 -13.44 4.53 1.48
CA GLU A 223 -14.85 4.19 1.69
C GLU A 223 -15.75 5.23 1.04
N GLY A 224 -16.70 4.78 0.24
CA GLY A 224 -17.66 5.66 -0.46
C GLY A 224 -18.13 5.10 -1.78
N PRO A 225 -18.81 5.94 -2.64
CA PRO A 225 -19.12 7.35 -2.34
C PRO A 225 -20.18 7.51 -1.24
N VAL A 226 -20.02 8.55 -0.46
CA VAL A 226 -20.95 8.94 0.60
C VAL A 226 -21.69 10.22 0.23
#